data_ff1753831dfb84e2c840970e3314b694
#
_entry.id   ff1753831dfb84e2c840970e3314b694
#
_cell.length_a   1.000
_cell.length_b   1.000
_cell.length_c   1.000
_cell.angle_alpha   90.00
_cell.angle_beta   90.00
_cell.angle_gamma   90.00
#
_symmetry.space_group_name_H-M   'P 1'
#
loop_
_entity.id
_entity.type
_entity.pdbx_description
1 polymer ?
#
loop_
_entity_poly.entity_id
_entity_poly.type
_entity_poly.pdbx_seq_one_letter_code
_entity_poly.pdbx_strand_id
1 'polypeptide(L)'
;MKKTFKMTHPKIKVPRLVEAIKYEVKKYIKRERRKPLPESVDFWDFDCRYGADEASSEIIHLSAINKSISQAEAEQLESFYLEILAKPGIRRKKPKQEQQANGEDSVAQDEEIEELEE
;
A
#
# COMPACT_ATOMS: atom_id res chain seq x y z
N MET A 1 2.45 0.90 -10.34
CA MET A 1 2.87 2.29 -10.17
C MET A 1 4.27 2.34 -9.61
N LYS A 2 5.16 2.97 -10.30
CA LYS A 2 6.52 3.23 -9.83
C LYS A 2 6.74 4.71 -9.95
N LYS A 3 6.95 5.38 -8.82
CA LYS A 3 6.97 6.83 -8.88
C LYS A 3 7.81 7.43 -7.77
N THR A 4 8.52 8.48 -8.08
CA THR A 4 9.21 9.27 -7.09
C THR A 4 8.31 10.46 -6.77
N PHE A 5 7.93 10.58 -5.51
CA PHE A 5 7.08 11.68 -5.07
C PHE A 5 7.93 12.77 -4.47
N LYS A 6 7.69 14.00 -4.90
CA LYS A 6 8.40 15.13 -4.34
C LYS A 6 7.65 15.66 -3.15
N MET A 7 8.40 15.96 -2.10
CA MET A 7 7.82 16.45 -0.86
C MET A 7 7.99 17.95 -0.74
N THR A 8 8.38 18.61 -1.81
CA THR A 8 8.51 20.06 -1.78
C THR A 8 7.76 20.65 -2.97
N HIS A 9 7.22 21.83 -2.76
CA HIS A 9 6.47 22.51 -3.81
C HIS A 9 6.47 23.99 -3.49
N PRO A 10 6.68 24.85 -4.49
CA PRO A 10 6.78 26.29 -4.20
C PRO A 10 5.50 26.89 -3.65
N LYS A 11 4.36 26.28 -3.91
CA LYS A 11 3.09 26.86 -3.48
C LYS A 11 2.29 26.00 -2.53
N ILE A 12 2.69 24.77 -2.29
CA ILE A 12 1.92 23.85 -1.46
C ILE A 12 2.77 23.43 -0.29
N LYS A 13 2.20 23.52 0.90
CA LYS A 13 2.92 23.14 2.11
C LYS A 13 3.03 21.63 2.22
N VAL A 14 4.08 21.18 2.89
CA VAL A 14 4.37 19.76 3.00
C VAL A 14 3.19 18.94 3.52
N PRO A 15 2.51 19.34 4.62
CA PRO A 15 1.39 18.52 5.07
C PRO A 15 0.33 18.33 4.01
N ARG A 16 0.11 19.35 3.19
CA ARG A 16 -0.88 19.25 2.14
C ARG A 16 -0.40 18.31 1.04
N LEU A 17 0.90 18.36 0.74
CA LEU A 17 1.48 17.44 -0.22
C LEU A 17 1.34 16.01 0.25
N VAL A 18 1.60 15.78 1.53
CA VAL A 18 1.50 14.44 2.10
C VAL A 18 0.09 13.89 1.95
N GLU A 19 -0.90 14.73 2.25
CA GLU A 19 -2.27 14.29 2.10
C GLU A 19 -2.61 13.95 0.66
N ALA A 20 -2.12 14.76 -0.26
CA ALA A 20 -2.39 14.51 -1.67
C ALA A 20 -1.74 13.21 -2.12
N ILE A 21 -0.52 12.93 -1.64
CA ILE A 21 0.16 11.71 -2.00
C ILE A 21 -0.59 10.50 -1.44
N LYS A 22 -1.00 10.58 -0.19
CA LYS A 22 -1.74 9.46 0.40
C LYS A 22 -3.05 9.22 -0.33
N TYR A 23 -3.68 10.29 -0.75
CA TYR A 23 -4.93 10.17 -1.48
C TYR A 23 -4.70 9.53 -2.85
N GLU A 24 -3.63 9.92 -3.53
CA GLU A 24 -3.31 9.36 -4.83
C GLU A 24 -3.04 7.86 -4.72
N VAL A 25 -2.30 7.46 -3.70
CA VAL A 25 -1.99 6.06 -3.47
C VAL A 25 -3.26 5.28 -3.19
N LYS A 26 -4.09 5.80 -2.31
CA LYS A 26 -5.33 5.12 -1.96
C LYS A 26 -6.23 4.95 -3.17
N LYS A 27 -6.29 5.98 -3.98
CA LYS A 27 -7.13 5.94 -5.17
C LYS A 27 -6.60 4.92 -6.17
N TYR A 28 -5.28 4.85 -6.31
CA TYR A 28 -4.68 3.89 -7.22
C TYR A 28 -5.00 2.45 -6.79
N ILE A 29 -4.82 2.17 -5.51
CA ILE A 29 -5.06 0.83 -4.99
C ILE A 29 -6.53 0.46 -5.18
N LYS A 30 -7.41 1.38 -4.87
CA LYS A 30 -8.82 1.12 -5.01
C LYS A 30 -9.21 0.82 -6.45
N ARG A 31 -8.62 1.55 -7.37
CA ARG A 31 -8.91 1.33 -8.78
C ARG A 31 -8.42 -0.03 -9.23
N GLU A 32 -7.21 -0.42 -8.77
CA GLU A 32 -6.67 -1.70 -9.17
C GLU A 32 -7.49 -2.85 -8.62
N ARG A 33 -8.03 -2.69 -7.42
CA ARG A 33 -8.84 -3.74 -6.82
C ARG A 33 -10.15 -3.97 -7.53
N ARG A 34 -10.61 -2.98 -8.28
CA ARG A 34 -11.87 -3.11 -8.99
C ARG A 34 -11.74 -3.80 -10.32
N LYS A 35 -10.55 -4.05 -10.78
CA LYS A 35 -10.37 -4.72 -12.05
C LYS A 35 -10.82 -6.16 -11.95
N PRO A 36 -11.35 -6.72 -13.06
CA PRO A 36 -11.80 -8.11 -13.02
C PRO A 36 -10.66 -9.04 -12.69
N LEU A 37 -10.96 -10.06 -11.90
CA LEU A 37 -9.96 -11.03 -11.52
C LEU A 37 -9.84 -12.08 -12.61
N PRO A 38 -8.60 -12.48 -12.95
CA PRO A 38 -8.44 -13.60 -13.89
C PRO A 38 -8.97 -14.88 -13.26
N GLU A 39 -9.17 -15.86 -14.13
CA GLU A 39 -9.64 -17.14 -13.68
C GLU A 39 -8.65 -17.72 -12.69
N SER A 40 -9.13 -18.36 -11.67
CA SER A 40 -8.31 -19.01 -10.65
C SER A 40 -7.61 -18.03 -9.70
N VAL A 41 -7.93 -16.74 -9.81
CA VAL A 41 -7.35 -15.74 -8.91
C VAL A 41 -8.41 -15.33 -7.90
N ASP A 42 -8.03 -15.30 -6.63
CA ASP A 42 -8.98 -15.00 -5.57
C ASP A 42 -9.05 -13.53 -5.22
N PHE A 43 -7.98 -12.79 -5.41
CA PHE A 43 -7.98 -11.38 -5.06
C PHE A 43 -6.78 -10.70 -5.70
N TRP A 44 -6.77 -9.38 -5.66
CA TRP A 44 -5.62 -8.62 -6.10
C TRP A 44 -4.70 -8.37 -4.93
N ASP A 45 -3.43 -8.75 -5.10
CA ASP A 45 -2.41 -8.50 -4.10
C ASP A 45 -1.51 -7.39 -4.62
N PHE A 46 -0.65 -6.87 -3.77
CA PHE A 46 0.22 -5.77 -4.17
C PHE A 46 1.61 -5.96 -3.62
N ASP A 47 2.59 -5.82 -4.51
CA ASP A 47 3.99 -5.78 -4.11
C ASP A 47 4.38 -4.33 -3.97
N CYS A 48 4.88 -3.95 -2.82
CA CYS A 48 5.19 -2.56 -2.54
C CYS A 48 6.64 -2.39 -2.13
N ARG A 49 7.23 -1.27 -2.56
CA ARG A 49 8.58 -0.93 -2.17
C ARG A 49 8.63 0.55 -1.84
N TYR A 50 9.49 0.90 -0.90
CA TYR A 50 9.63 2.28 -0.45
C TYR A 50 11.09 2.57 -0.14
N GLY A 51 11.57 3.72 -0.50
CA GLY A 51 12.93 4.13 -0.19
C GLY A 51 13.22 5.54 -0.65
N ALA A 52 14.44 5.96 -0.45
CA ALA A 52 14.84 7.29 -0.92
C ALA A 52 14.86 7.33 -2.44
N ASP A 53 15.22 6.23 -3.06
CA ASP A 53 15.16 6.11 -4.51
C ASP A 53 14.95 4.65 -4.84
N GLU A 54 14.88 4.36 -6.12
CA GLU A 54 14.57 3.00 -6.55
C GLU A 54 15.64 2.02 -6.10
N ALA A 55 16.89 2.41 -6.21
CA ALA A 55 17.99 1.51 -5.90
C ALA A 55 18.01 1.14 -4.42
N SER A 56 17.64 2.05 -3.55
CA SER A 56 17.68 1.79 -2.12
C SER A 56 16.34 1.38 -1.55
N SER A 57 15.33 1.20 -2.40
CA SER A 57 14.00 0.88 -1.90
C SER A 57 13.95 -0.54 -1.35
N GLU A 58 13.11 -0.72 -0.36
CA GLU A 58 12.94 -2.01 0.29
C GLU A 58 11.50 -2.44 0.23
N ILE A 59 11.28 -3.73 0.30
CA ILE A 59 9.94 -4.28 0.25
C ILE A 59 9.20 -3.91 1.54
N ILE A 60 7.99 -3.38 1.39
CA ILE A 60 7.15 -3.09 2.53
C ILE A 60 5.78 -3.71 2.29
N HIS A 61 5.05 -3.88 3.37
CA HIS A 61 3.70 -4.38 3.28
C HIS A 61 2.76 -3.27 2.85
N LEU A 62 1.70 -3.63 2.15
CA LEU A 62 0.74 -2.65 1.68
C LEU A 62 0.24 -1.77 2.83
N SER A 63 0.00 -2.36 3.98
CA SER A 63 -0.54 -1.60 5.10
C SER A 63 0.48 -0.64 5.69
N ALA A 64 1.74 -0.74 5.31
CA ALA A 64 2.76 0.15 5.85
C ALA A 64 2.97 1.40 4.98
N ILE A 65 2.27 1.52 3.87
CA ILE A 65 2.51 2.63 2.96
C ILE A 65 2.24 3.97 3.62
N ASN A 66 1.08 4.12 4.26
CA ASN A 66 0.76 5.39 4.89
C ASN A 66 1.75 5.75 5.97
N LYS A 67 2.19 4.76 6.73
CA LYS A 67 3.17 5.00 7.77
C LYS A 67 4.49 5.43 7.17
N SER A 68 4.89 4.81 6.06
CA SER A 68 6.13 5.19 5.39
C SER A 68 6.08 6.62 4.88
N ILE A 69 4.95 7.02 4.32
CA ILE A 69 4.80 8.38 3.84
C ILE A 69 4.88 9.36 5.00
N SER A 70 4.23 9.05 6.11
CA SER A 70 4.29 9.90 7.28
C SER A 70 5.70 9.99 7.81
N GLN A 71 6.44 8.90 7.74
CA GLN A 71 7.82 8.92 8.19
C GLN A 71 8.67 9.80 7.30
N ALA A 72 8.43 9.77 5.99
CA ALA A 72 9.16 10.65 5.09
C ALA A 72 8.91 12.09 5.45
N GLU A 73 7.69 12.42 5.82
CA GLU A 73 7.37 13.77 6.24
C GLU A 73 8.12 14.12 7.53
N ALA A 74 8.13 13.21 8.49
CA ALA A 74 8.80 13.47 9.76
C ALA A 74 10.30 13.65 9.57
N GLU A 75 10.87 12.94 8.61
CA GLU A 75 12.29 13.03 8.34
C GLU A 75 12.63 14.17 7.41
N GLN A 76 11.60 14.88 6.95
CA GLN A 76 11.78 16.05 6.09
C GLN A 76 12.54 15.72 4.82
N LEU A 77 12.22 14.57 4.24
CA LEU A 77 12.81 14.17 2.97
C LEU A 77 12.30 15.06 1.86
N GLU A 78 13.15 15.33 0.90
CA GLU A 78 12.73 16.12 -0.24
C GLU A 78 11.92 15.29 -1.21
N SER A 79 12.14 14.00 -1.23
CA SER A 79 11.40 13.10 -2.10
C SER A 79 11.57 11.68 -1.59
N PHE A 80 10.74 10.79 -2.09
CA PHE A 80 10.88 9.37 -1.79
C PHE A 80 10.34 8.58 -2.97
N TYR A 81 10.76 7.33 -3.03
CA TYR A 81 10.35 6.44 -4.09
C TYR A 81 9.31 5.45 -3.55
N LEU A 82 8.25 5.26 -4.29
CA LEU A 82 7.20 4.31 -3.90
C LEU A 82 6.81 3.49 -5.10
N GLU A 83 6.75 2.18 -4.91
CA GLU A 83 6.36 1.28 -5.96
C GLU A 83 5.20 0.43 -5.47
N ILE A 84 4.17 0.31 -6.27
CA ILE A 84 3.00 -0.51 -5.95
C ILE A 84 2.63 -1.24 -7.22
N LEU A 85 2.75 -2.56 -7.20
CA LEU A 85 2.46 -3.39 -8.36
C LEU A 85 1.38 -4.39 -8.00
N ALA A 86 0.29 -4.36 -8.75
CA ALA A 86 -0.80 -5.31 -8.53
C ALA A 86 -0.40 -6.65 -9.08
N LYS A 87 -0.75 -7.70 -8.38
CA LYS A 87 -0.46 -9.05 -8.85
C LYS A 87 -1.58 -9.97 -8.41
N PRO A 88 -1.75 -11.10 -9.11
CA PRO A 88 -2.77 -12.06 -8.72
C PRO A 88 -2.45 -12.69 -7.39
N GLY A 89 -3.44 -12.87 -6.57
CA GLY A 89 -3.28 -13.52 -5.28
C GLY A 89 -4.18 -14.73 -5.18
N ILE A 90 -3.66 -15.78 -4.58
CA ILE A 90 -4.40 -17.00 -4.39
C ILE A 90 -4.57 -17.23 -2.90
N ARG A 91 -5.82 -17.41 -2.49
CA ARG A 91 -6.08 -17.62 -1.08
C ARG A 91 -5.82 -19.09 -0.78
N ARG A 92 -4.82 -19.36 0.07
CA ARG A 92 -4.52 -20.71 0.39
C ARG A 92 -5.43 -21.19 1.45
N LYS A 93 -5.98 -22.38 1.30
CA LYS A 93 -6.73 -22.97 2.34
C LYS A 93 -5.82 -23.68 3.26
N LYS A 94 -5.79 -23.27 4.51
CA LYS A 94 -5.00 -23.96 5.45
C LYS A 94 -5.77 -25.10 5.96
N PRO A 95 -5.21 -26.20 6.03
CA PRO A 95 -5.90 -27.33 6.62
C PRO A 95 -6.25 -26.95 8.00
N LYS A 96 -6.62 -26.76 8.48
CA LYS A 96 -6.88 -26.38 9.51
C LYS A 96 -6.51 -25.88 10.39
N GLN A 97 -6.11 -25.75 10.53
CA GLN A 97 -5.64 -25.31 11.19
C GLN A 97 -5.82 -24.40 11.59
N GLU A 98 -5.81 -24.13 11.46
CA GLU A 98 -5.78 -23.34 11.73
C GLU A 98 -6.50 -22.74 12.06
N GLN A 99 -6.99 -22.91 11.95
CA GLN A 99 -7.59 -22.28 12.11
C GLN A 99 -7.98 -21.92 12.96
N GLN A 100 -7.91 -22.29 13.32
CA GLN A 100 -8.15 -22.02 14.20
C GLN A 100 -8.20 -20.96 14.71
N ALA A 101 -8.45 -20.99 14.93
CA ALA A 101 -8.41 -19.97 15.83
C ALA A 101 -7.95 -18.79 15.30
N ASN A 102 -7.15 -18.96 14.52
CA ASN A 102 -6.55 -17.89 13.99
C ASN A 102 -7.30 -17.23 12.97
N GLY A 103 -8.32 -17.82 12.51
CA GLY A 103 -9.09 -17.23 11.47
C GLY A 103 -9.57 -15.88 11.79
N GLU A 104 -9.89 -15.64 12.99
CA GLU A 104 -10.39 -14.38 13.31
C GLU A 104 -9.44 -13.31 13.15
N ASP A 105 -8.21 -13.58 13.38
CA ASP A 105 -7.22 -12.56 13.24
C ASP A 105 -7.14 -12.07 11.84
N SER A 106 -7.22 -12.95 10.93
CA SER A 106 -7.11 -12.54 9.55
C SER A 106 -8.26 -11.67 9.15
N VAL A 107 -9.40 -11.97 9.63
CA VAL A 107 -10.55 -11.17 9.29
C VAL A 107 -10.38 -9.76 9.78
N ALA A 108 -9.85 -9.60 10.96
CA ALA A 108 -9.65 -8.29 11.49
C ALA A 108 -8.74 -7.48 10.60
N GLN A 109 -7.74 -8.12 10.06
CA GLN A 109 -6.85 -7.40 9.20
C GLN A 109 -7.52 -6.94 7.94
N ASP A 110 -8.37 -7.74 7.41
CA ASP A 110 -9.07 -7.36 6.21
C ASP A 110 -9.90 -6.13 6.45
N GLU A 111 -10.47 -6.04 7.60
CA GLU A 111 -11.28 -4.89 7.90
C GLU A 111 -10.46 -3.64 7.95
N GLU A 112 -9.28 -3.73 8.47
CA GLU A 112 -8.44 -2.57 8.50
C GLU A 112 -8.15 -2.06 7.12
N ILE A 113 -7.94 -2.96 6.21
CA ILE A 113 -7.65 -2.54 4.87
C ILE A 113 -8.81 -1.79 4.29
N GLU A 114 -10.00 -2.23 4.59
CA GLU A 114 -11.15 -1.55 4.08
C GLU A 114 -11.23 -0.14 4.57
N GLU A 115 -10.87 0.07 5.80
CA GLU A 115 -10.91 1.41 6.31
C GLU A 115 -10.03 2.34 5.54
N LEU A 116 -8.95 1.84 5.04
CA LEU A 116 -8.09 2.68 4.26
C LEU A 116 -8.76 3.18 3.02
N GLU A 117 -9.75 2.52 2.56
CA GLU A 117 -10.40 2.92 1.35
C GLU A 117 -11.36 4.04 1.54
N GLU A 118 -11.65 4.35 2.73
CA GLU A 118 -12.54 5.44 2.97
C GLU A 118 -11.82 6.72 3.12
#